data_3bd741480fd77e8468f44b1e94d86c84
#
_entry.id   3bd741480fd77e8468f44b1e94d86c84
#
_cell.length_a   1.000
_cell.length_b   1.000
_cell.length_c   1.000
_cell.angle_alpha   90.00
_cell.angle_beta   90.00
_cell.angle_gamma   90.00
#
_symmetry.space_group_name_H-M   'P 1'
#
loop_
_entity.id
_entity.type
_entity.pdbx_description
1 polymer ?
#
loop_
_entity_poly.entity_id
_entity_poly.type
_entity_poly.pdbx_seq_one_letter_code
_entity_poly.pdbx_strand_id
1 'polypeptide(L)'
;CQRMFDKDLNRRALENLIRCGAFDSLGARRSQLLQVMNRVMDSVADSRKRNLEGQLDLFGGFGGLGESQQTKEVPLPDLPEFTRQELLNMERESTGLYLSGHPMDAYREQTRRLGAVKMGAIVADFAQETGPERFQDRQKVRLAGVISSVRLKATRNQTMMAYVNLEDDTGSMELLVFSRTLSECEGFLVEGQVVVVDGSISVRDEKAPQLLCDQIQQIEYVEELRTPPEQPHPIKEARKLYLRLPTFEKAMARRIENILLLFPGRQQLILYCEDTQKRFGLPCMIHTSMVEEFRDLLGEDNVVVK
;
A
#
# COMPACT_ATOMS: atom_id res chain seq x y z
N CYS A 1 -26.18 -4.40 5.15
CA CYS A 1 -26.50 -5.77 5.59
C CYS A 1 -27.93 -6.17 5.28
N GLN A 2 -28.97 -5.44 5.72
CA GLN A 2 -30.39 -5.84 5.60
C GLN A 2 -30.86 -6.19 4.17
N ARG A 3 -30.38 -5.47 3.14
CA ARG A 3 -30.80 -5.69 1.74
C ARG A 3 -30.16 -6.92 1.10
N MET A 4 -28.95 -7.27 1.50
CA MET A 4 -28.10 -8.29 0.84
C MET A 4 -27.89 -9.54 1.72
N PHE A 5 -28.53 -9.59 2.88
CA PHE A 5 -28.42 -10.72 3.80
C PHE A 5 -28.93 -12.03 3.15
N ASP A 6 -28.28 -13.16 3.41
CA ASP A 6 -28.61 -14.52 3.01
C ASP A 6 -28.07 -15.02 1.64
N LYS A 7 -28.16 -14.23 0.58
CA LYS A 7 -27.72 -14.73 -0.75
C LYS A 7 -26.32 -14.24 -1.10
N ASP A 8 -26.06 -12.95 -0.90
CA ASP A 8 -24.86 -12.28 -1.39
C ASP A 8 -23.92 -11.85 -0.27
N LEU A 9 -24.39 -11.74 0.96
CA LEU A 9 -23.63 -11.26 2.10
C LEU A 9 -23.68 -12.26 3.27
N ASN A 10 -22.62 -13.01 3.44
CA ASN A 10 -22.39 -13.87 4.61
C ASN A 10 -21.36 -13.22 5.56
N ARG A 11 -21.17 -13.81 6.76
CA ARG A 11 -20.24 -13.30 7.77
C ARG A 11 -18.82 -13.17 7.24
N ARG A 12 -18.34 -14.17 6.50
CA ARG A 12 -16.99 -14.17 5.94
C ARG A 12 -16.80 -13.09 4.87
N ALA A 13 -17.80 -12.87 4.03
CA ALA A 13 -17.77 -11.81 3.03
C ALA A 13 -17.76 -10.43 3.70
N LEU A 14 -18.57 -10.21 4.73
CA LEU A 14 -18.59 -8.96 5.48
C LEU A 14 -17.26 -8.72 6.20
N GLU A 15 -16.69 -9.73 6.83
CA GLU A 15 -15.38 -9.65 7.47
C GLU A 15 -14.29 -9.26 6.48
N ASN A 16 -14.23 -9.91 5.32
CA ASN A 16 -13.25 -9.57 4.29
C ASN A 16 -13.44 -8.15 3.74
N LEU A 17 -14.68 -7.69 3.58
CA LEU A 17 -14.97 -6.31 3.18
C LEU A 17 -14.52 -5.28 4.24
N ILE A 18 -14.64 -5.59 5.53
CA ILE A 18 -14.11 -4.73 6.59
C ILE A 18 -12.58 -4.76 6.54
N ARG A 19 -11.98 -5.95 6.46
CA ARG A 19 -10.53 -6.12 6.45
C ARG A 19 -9.85 -5.41 5.28
N CYS A 20 -10.46 -5.42 4.10
CA CYS A 20 -9.92 -4.71 2.93
C CYS A 20 -10.21 -3.21 2.90
N GLY A 21 -10.90 -2.66 3.91
CA GLY A 21 -11.17 -1.23 3.99
C GLY A 21 -12.36 -0.72 3.18
N ALA A 22 -13.24 -1.60 2.68
CA ALA A 22 -14.40 -1.19 1.89
C ALA A 22 -15.37 -0.26 2.64
N PHE A 23 -15.27 -0.18 3.97
CA PHE A 23 -16.12 0.65 4.82
C PHE A 23 -15.38 1.85 5.46
N ASP A 24 -14.12 2.10 5.12
CA ASP A 24 -13.32 3.18 5.73
C ASP A 24 -13.96 4.56 5.51
N SER A 25 -14.68 4.74 4.39
CA SER A 25 -15.44 5.97 4.09
C SER A 25 -16.59 6.26 5.06
N LEU A 26 -17.02 5.30 5.88
CA LEU A 26 -18.08 5.48 6.87
C LEU A 26 -17.60 6.15 8.16
N GLY A 27 -16.29 6.42 8.29
CA GLY A 27 -15.70 7.09 9.45
C GLY A 27 -15.56 6.22 10.70
N ALA A 28 -15.88 4.93 10.62
CA ALA A 28 -15.67 3.95 11.69
C ALA A 28 -14.34 3.20 11.47
N ARG A 29 -13.64 2.91 12.56
CA ARG A 29 -12.38 2.14 12.52
C ARG A 29 -12.66 0.68 12.20
N ARG A 30 -11.76 0.01 11.47
CA ARG A 30 -11.89 -1.43 11.12
C ARG A 30 -11.97 -2.29 12.38
N SER A 31 -11.22 -1.96 13.43
CA SER A 31 -11.28 -2.62 14.74
C SER A 31 -12.68 -2.58 15.35
N GLN A 32 -13.34 -1.43 15.31
CA GLN A 32 -14.71 -1.23 15.80
C GLN A 32 -15.72 -2.05 14.99
N LEU A 33 -15.60 -2.01 13.66
CA LEU A 33 -16.51 -2.73 12.77
C LEU A 33 -16.39 -4.25 12.94
N LEU A 34 -15.18 -4.80 13.05
CA LEU A 34 -14.96 -6.22 13.31
C LEU A 34 -15.57 -6.66 14.64
N GLN A 35 -15.46 -5.83 15.68
CA GLN A 35 -15.99 -6.13 17.00
C GLN A 35 -17.52 -6.20 17.02
N VAL A 36 -18.21 -5.33 16.28
CA VAL A 36 -19.67 -5.28 16.27
C VAL A 36 -20.31 -6.13 15.17
N MET A 37 -19.54 -6.59 14.21
CA MET A 37 -20.00 -7.31 13.01
C MET A 37 -20.98 -8.45 13.35
N ASN A 38 -20.62 -9.30 14.30
CA ASN A 38 -21.46 -10.45 14.67
C ASN A 38 -22.80 -10.00 15.25
N ARG A 39 -22.81 -8.99 16.12
CA ARG A 39 -24.03 -8.43 16.70
C ARG A 39 -24.94 -7.83 15.63
N VAL A 40 -24.35 -7.13 14.65
CA VAL A 40 -25.11 -6.56 13.51
C VAL A 40 -25.73 -7.67 12.67
N MET A 41 -24.98 -8.73 12.36
CA MET A 41 -25.48 -9.86 11.57
C MET A 41 -26.60 -10.61 12.31
N ASP A 42 -26.45 -10.85 13.60
CA ASP A 42 -27.49 -11.50 14.43
C ASP A 42 -28.76 -10.64 14.51
N SER A 43 -28.62 -9.32 14.72
CA SER A 43 -29.74 -8.39 14.73
C SER A 43 -30.52 -8.37 13.40
N VAL A 44 -29.81 -8.45 12.28
CA VAL A 44 -30.44 -8.52 10.95
C VAL A 44 -31.14 -9.85 10.74
N ALA A 45 -30.57 -10.97 11.19
CA ALA A 45 -31.18 -12.28 11.12
C ALA A 45 -32.50 -12.34 11.95
N ASP A 46 -32.44 -11.83 13.18
CA ASP A 46 -33.60 -11.79 14.08
C ASP A 46 -34.71 -10.86 13.57
N SER A 47 -34.35 -9.73 12.97
CA SER A 47 -35.30 -8.82 12.36
C SER A 47 -36.05 -9.45 11.19
N ARG A 48 -35.34 -10.27 10.37
CA ARG A 48 -35.97 -11.03 9.28
C ARG A 48 -36.93 -12.11 9.78
N LYS A 49 -36.53 -12.88 10.79
CA LYS A 49 -37.41 -13.89 11.38
C LYS A 49 -38.71 -13.26 11.87
N ARG A 50 -38.62 -12.17 12.61
CA ARG A 50 -39.79 -11.44 13.10
C ARG A 50 -40.68 -10.89 11.98
N ASN A 51 -40.09 -10.38 10.90
CA ASN A 51 -40.83 -9.88 9.74
C ASN A 51 -41.55 -11.02 8.98
N LEU A 52 -40.96 -12.23 8.93
CA LEU A 52 -41.61 -13.40 8.33
C LEU A 52 -42.75 -13.92 9.23
N GLU A 53 -42.58 -13.93 10.55
CA GLU A 53 -43.60 -14.27 11.53
C GLU A 53 -44.72 -13.23 11.57
N GLY A 54 -44.40 -11.92 11.46
CA GLY A 54 -45.36 -10.84 11.39
C GLY A 54 -46.21 -10.82 10.11
N GLN A 55 -45.80 -11.42 9.02
CA GLN A 55 -46.64 -11.61 7.83
C GLN A 55 -47.74 -12.65 8.04
N LEU A 56 -47.59 -13.55 8.99
CA LEU A 56 -48.61 -14.50 9.38
C LEU A 56 -49.62 -13.87 10.35
N ASP A 57 -49.26 -12.80 11.04
CA ASP A 57 -50.12 -12.12 12.05
C ASP A 57 -50.99 -10.99 11.46
N LEU A 58 -50.91 -10.73 10.13
CA LEU A 58 -51.76 -9.73 9.45
C LEU A 58 -53.25 -10.10 9.45
N PHE A 59 -53.60 -11.33 9.83
CA PHE A 59 -54.99 -11.80 9.95
C PHE A 59 -55.51 -11.94 11.39
N GLY A 60 -54.69 -11.66 12.38
CA GLY A 60 -55.04 -11.88 13.79
C GLY A 60 -54.89 -10.67 14.70
N GLY A 61 -55.57 -9.51 14.43
CA GLY A 61 -55.67 -8.53 15.49
C GLY A 61 -55.55 -7.06 15.08
N PHE A 62 -56.68 -6.47 14.90
CA PHE A 62 -56.91 -5.03 14.83
C PHE A 62 -56.47 -4.37 16.16
N GLY A 63 -55.37 -3.66 16.19
CA GLY A 63 -55.05 -2.81 17.34
C GLY A 63 -53.53 -2.56 17.56
N GLY A 64 -53.02 -1.42 17.08
CA GLY A 64 -51.71 -0.92 17.51
C GLY A 64 -51.02 -0.08 16.48
N LEU A 65 -51.42 1.18 16.44
CA LEU A 65 -50.73 2.23 15.69
C LEU A 65 -49.28 2.40 16.20
N GLY A 66 -48.31 2.25 15.29
CA GLY A 66 -47.08 3.07 15.29
C GLY A 66 -45.98 2.73 16.26
N GLU A 67 -45.35 1.58 16.09
CA GLU A 67 -43.91 1.54 16.42
C GLU A 67 -43.10 1.57 15.11
N SER A 68 -42.64 2.76 14.78
CA SER A 68 -41.57 2.95 13.81
C SER A 68 -40.45 1.98 14.16
N GLN A 69 -40.10 1.09 13.22
CA GLN A 69 -38.94 0.21 13.31
C GLN A 69 -37.69 1.07 13.50
N GLN A 70 -37.41 1.47 14.73
CA GLN A 70 -36.10 1.97 15.10
C GLN A 70 -35.14 0.80 14.95
N THR A 71 -34.43 0.77 13.84
CA THR A 71 -33.22 -0.01 13.75
C THR A 71 -32.40 0.35 14.97
N LYS A 72 -32.27 -0.57 15.94
CA LYS A 72 -31.44 -0.37 17.11
C LYS A 72 -30.02 -0.17 16.57
N GLU A 73 -29.59 1.07 16.58
CA GLU A 73 -28.20 1.41 16.24
C GLU A 73 -27.31 0.63 17.21
N VAL A 74 -26.42 -0.18 16.66
CA VAL A 74 -25.42 -0.90 17.45
C VAL A 74 -24.32 0.11 17.78
N PRO A 75 -24.13 0.48 19.05
CA PRO A 75 -23.12 1.46 19.41
C PRO A 75 -21.72 0.89 19.10
N LEU A 76 -20.88 1.72 18.47
CA LEU A 76 -19.50 1.37 18.20
C LEU A 76 -18.68 1.49 19.50
N PRO A 77 -17.89 0.49 19.86
CA PRO A 77 -16.99 0.57 21.00
C PRO A 77 -15.86 1.56 20.74
N ASP A 78 -15.36 2.22 21.77
CA ASP A 78 -14.15 3.06 21.64
C ASP A 78 -12.91 2.17 21.70
N LEU A 79 -12.47 1.71 20.52
CA LEU A 79 -11.28 0.87 20.34
C LEU A 79 -10.27 1.62 19.49
N PRO A 80 -8.97 1.50 19.79
CA PRO A 80 -7.92 2.02 18.92
C PRO A 80 -7.95 1.28 17.58
N GLU A 81 -7.52 1.95 16.52
CA GLU A 81 -7.36 1.29 15.22
C GLU A 81 -6.15 0.37 15.24
N PHE A 82 -6.15 -0.61 14.36
CA PHE A 82 -5.00 -1.45 14.07
C PHE A 82 -3.80 -0.62 13.62
N THR A 83 -2.60 -1.14 13.86
CA THR A 83 -1.39 -0.52 13.32
C THR A 83 -1.41 -0.55 11.80
N ARG A 84 -0.69 0.36 11.14
CA ARG A 84 -0.59 0.39 9.68
C ARG A 84 -0.16 -0.96 9.09
N GLN A 85 0.77 -1.64 9.74
CA GLN A 85 1.24 -2.96 9.31
C GLN A 85 0.12 -4.01 9.35
N GLU A 86 -0.66 -4.03 10.44
CA GLU A 86 -1.81 -4.94 10.58
C GLU A 86 -2.87 -4.65 9.51
N LEU A 87 -3.17 -3.37 9.24
CA LEU A 87 -4.13 -2.99 8.20
C LEU A 87 -3.68 -3.47 6.81
N LEU A 88 -2.42 -3.27 6.45
CA LEU A 88 -1.85 -3.75 5.19
C LEU A 88 -1.87 -5.29 5.10
N ASN A 89 -1.56 -5.98 6.18
CA ASN A 89 -1.65 -7.44 6.23
C ASN A 89 -3.08 -7.93 6.03
N MET A 90 -4.07 -7.28 6.67
CA MET A 90 -5.49 -7.59 6.49
C MET A 90 -5.95 -7.39 5.04
N GLU A 91 -5.53 -6.32 4.38
CA GLU A 91 -5.81 -6.07 2.97
C GLU A 91 -5.26 -7.20 2.10
N ARG A 92 -3.99 -7.57 2.30
CA ARG A 92 -3.34 -8.64 1.56
C ARG A 92 -3.98 -10.01 1.79
N GLU A 93 -4.30 -10.36 3.04
CA GLU A 93 -4.98 -11.61 3.38
C GLU A 93 -6.37 -11.73 2.74
N SER A 94 -7.10 -10.61 2.65
CA SER A 94 -8.48 -10.61 2.13
C SER A 94 -8.57 -10.46 0.61
N THR A 95 -7.64 -9.75 -0.03
CA THR A 95 -7.69 -9.41 -1.48
C THR A 95 -6.51 -9.93 -2.28
N GLY A 96 -5.43 -10.35 -1.63
CA GLY A 96 -4.15 -10.68 -2.25
C GLY A 96 -3.29 -9.45 -2.60
N LEU A 97 -3.76 -8.24 -2.34
CA LEU A 97 -3.11 -6.98 -2.70
C LEU A 97 -3.03 -6.02 -1.50
N TYR A 98 -2.07 -5.13 -1.53
CA TYR A 98 -2.01 -3.97 -0.66
C TYR A 98 -2.81 -2.83 -1.32
N LEU A 99 -3.88 -2.34 -0.70
CA LEU A 99 -4.79 -1.35 -1.27
C LEU A 99 -4.49 0.07 -0.80
N SER A 100 -4.14 0.25 0.47
CA SER A 100 -3.95 1.57 1.08
C SER A 100 -2.49 2.04 1.11
N GLY A 101 -1.56 1.26 0.56
CA GLY A 101 -0.13 1.56 0.49
C GLY A 101 0.70 0.29 0.50
N HIS A 102 2.02 0.42 0.43
CA HIS A 102 2.93 -0.72 0.45
C HIS A 102 3.71 -0.77 1.79
N PRO A 103 4.00 -1.97 2.36
CA PRO A 103 4.83 -2.06 3.58
C PRO A 103 6.17 -1.33 3.46
N MET A 104 6.77 -1.31 2.26
CA MET A 104 8.02 -0.63 1.98
C MET A 104 7.95 0.90 2.05
N ASP A 105 6.77 1.51 2.04
CA ASP A 105 6.61 2.97 2.16
C ASP A 105 7.25 3.51 3.44
N ALA A 106 7.15 2.76 4.53
CA ALA A 106 7.75 3.12 5.81
C ALA A 106 9.29 3.06 5.81
N TYR A 107 9.87 2.28 4.90
CA TYR A 107 11.32 2.03 4.81
C TYR A 107 11.99 2.74 3.62
N ARG A 108 11.23 3.58 2.87
CA ARG A 108 11.71 4.22 1.63
C ARG A 108 13.02 4.97 1.84
N GLU A 109 13.12 5.77 2.88
CA GLU A 109 14.33 6.53 3.17
C GLU A 109 15.52 5.64 3.57
N GLN A 110 15.28 4.63 4.41
CA GLN A 110 16.33 3.68 4.82
C GLN A 110 16.86 2.90 3.61
N THR A 111 15.97 2.39 2.75
CA THR A 111 16.36 1.61 1.57
C THR A 111 17.12 2.47 0.56
N ARG A 112 16.75 3.75 0.42
CA ARG A 112 17.50 4.71 -0.40
C ARG A 112 18.92 4.94 0.12
N ARG A 113 19.07 5.17 1.43
CA ARG A 113 20.39 5.32 2.08
C ARG A 113 21.27 4.09 1.95
N LEU A 114 20.68 2.91 1.96
CA LEU A 114 21.37 1.63 1.77
C LEU A 114 21.75 1.36 0.30
N GLY A 115 21.31 2.21 -0.63
CA GLY A 115 21.57 2.04 -2.05
C GLY A 115 20.88 0.83 -2.67
N ALA A 116 19.71 0.44 -2.13
CA ALA A 116 18.94 -0.66 -2.67
C ALA A 116 18.36 -0.32 -4.05
N VAL A 117 18.51 -1.26 -4.99
CA VAL A 117 17.97 -1.15 -6.34
C VAL A 117 16.53 -1.63 -6.36
N LYS A 118 15.69 -1.00 -7.15
CA LYS A 118 14.29 -1.39 -7.34
C LYS A 118 14.17 -2.67 -8.18
N MET A 119 13.38 -3.63 -7.72
CA MET A 119 13.20 -4.93 -8.40
C MET A 119 12.57 -4.78 -9.77
N GLY A 120 11.56 -3.91 -9.89
CA GLY A 120 10.92 -3.62 -11.17
C GLY A 120 11.90 -3.09 -12.22
N ALA A 121 12.93 -2.32 -11.82
CA ALA A 121 13.94 -1.83 -12.75
C ALA A 121 14.80 -2.97 -13.32
N ILE A 122 15.15 -3.97 -12.50
CA ILE A 122 15.91 -5.14 -12.95
C ILE A 122 15.02 -5.99 -13.86
N VAL A 123 13.81 -6.32 -13.42
CA VAL A 123 12.90 -7.18 -14.21
C VAL A 123 12.56 -6.55 -15.56
N ALA A 124 12.30 -5.24 -15.59
CA ALA A 124 11.99 -4.52 -16.82
C ALA A 124 13.19 -4.47 -17.79
N ASP A 125 14.42 -4.35 -17.28
CA ASP A 125 15.61 -4.31 -18.09
C ASP A 125 15.86 -5.66 -18.80
N PHE A 126 15.69 -6.76 -18.08
CA PHE A 126 15.80 -8.11 -18.67
C PHE A 126 14.60 -8.54 -19.52
N ALA A 127 13.50 -7.83 -19.47
CA ALA A 127 12.32 -8.10 -20.31
C ALA A 127 12.37 -7.39 -21.68
N GLN A 128 13.41 -6.58 -21.95
CA GLN A 128 13.57 -5.88 -23.22
C GLN A 128 13.95 -6.85 -24.34
N GLU A 129 13.34 -6.71 -25.52
CA GLU A 129 13.65 -7.53 -26.70
C GLU A 129 15.11 -7.39 -27.16
N THR A 130 15.72 -6.24 -26.94
CA THR A 130 17.12 -5.95 -27.28
C THR A 130 18.13 -6.49 -26.26
N GLY A 131 17.66 -7.10 -25.17
CA GLY A 131 18.46 -7.51 -24.02
C GLY A 131 18.68 -6.41 -23.00
N PRO A 132 19.26 -6.75 -21.85
CA PRO A 132 19.45 -5.81 -20.75
C PRO A 132 20.54 -4.78 -21.06
N GLU A 133 20.25 -3.48 -20.77
CA GLU A 133 21.17 -2.37 -20.99
C GLU A 133 21.87 -1.91 -19.70
N ARG A 134 21.19 -2.05 -18.54
CA ARG A 134 21.64 -1.50 -17.25
C ARG A 134 22.19 -2.56 -16.30
N PHE A 135 21.67 -3.77 -16.37
CA PHE A 135 22.03 -4.87 -15.47
C PHE A 135 22.60 -6.04 -16.27
N GLN A 136 23.46 -6.83 -15.61
CA GLN A 136 24.12 -7.96 -16.25
C GLN A 136 23.99 -9.22 -15.38
N ASP A 137 24.06 -10.40 -16.01
CA ASP A 137 24.18 -11.66 -15.29
C ASP A 137 25.41 -11.63 -14.37
N ARG A 138 25.27 -12.18 -13.16
CA ARG A 138 26.28 -12.18 -12.08
C ARG A 138 26.63 -10.78 -11.51
N GLN A 139 25.94 -9.73 -11.90
CA GLN A 139 26.13 -8.41 -11.28
C GLN A 139 25.69 -8.45 -9.83
N LYS A 140 26.52 -7.91 -8.92
CA LYS A 140 26.15 -7.76 -7.51
C LYS A 140 25.22 -6.57 -7.35
N VAL A 141 24.13 -6.81 -6.66
CA VAL A 141 23.11 -5.80 -6.34
C VAL A 141 22.65 -5.95 -4.91
N ARG A 142 22.16 -4.86 -4.36
CA ARG A 142 21.45 -4.82 -3.09
C ARG A 142 19.97 -4.57 -3.36
N LEU A 143 19.12 -5.45 -2.84
CA LEU A 143 17.66 -5.32 -2.91
C LEU A 143 17.11 -5.08 -1.50
N ALA A 144 15.95 -4.45 -1.42
CA ALA A 144 15.20 -4.34 -0.18
C ALA A 144 13.73 -4.60 -0.48
N GLY A 145 13.06 -5.37 0.36
CA GLY A 145 11.67 -5.72 0.12
C GLY A 145 11.03 -6.46 1.30
N VAL A 146 9.77 -6.79 1.11
CA VAL A 146 8.99 -7.64 2.01
C VAL A 146 9.04 -9.07 1.50
N ILE A 147 9.26 -10.02 2.38
CA ILE A 147 9.15 -11.43 2.05
C ILE A 147 7.68 -11.79 1.82
N SER A 148 7.34 -12.15 0.58
CA SER A 148 5.96 -12.53 0.23
C SER A 148 5.70 -14.02 0.32
N SER A 149 6.72 -14.85 0.16
CA SER A 149 6.61 -16.30 0.40
C SER A 149 7.98 -16.93 0.65
N VAL A 150 8.00 -18.02 1.40
CA VAL A 150 9.20 -18.82 1.66
C VAL A 150 8.89 -20.28 1.38
N ARG A 151 9.69 -20.91 0.53
CA ARG A 151 9.57 -22.34 0.20
C ARG A 151 10.89 -23.04 0.42
N LEU A 152 10.94 -23.96 1.36
CA LEU A 152 12.11 -24.80 1.63
C LEU A 152 12.17 -25.97 0.65
N LYS A 153 13.38 -26.29 0.19
CA LYS A 153 13.63 -27.42 -0.71
C LYS A 153 14.92 -28.12 -0.35
N ALA A 154 14.88 -29.43 -0.27
CA ALA A 154 16.09 -30.24 -0.15
C ALA A 154 16.84 -30.28 -1.49
N THR A 155 18.14 -30.05 -1.45
CA THR A 155 19.03 -30.19 -2.61
C THR A 155 19.40 -31.67 -2.82
N ARG A 156 20.03 -31.98 -3.96
CA ARG A 156 20.52 -33.33 -4.23
C ARG A 156 21.53 -33.83 -3.19
N ASN A 157 22.21 -32.92 -2.53
CA ASN A 157 23.21 -33.23 -1.49
C ASN A 157 22.61 -33.26 -0.09
N GLN A 158 21.28 -33.43 0.04
CA GLN A 158 20.54 -33.45 1.31
C GLN A 158 20.70 -32.18 2.18
N THR A 159 21.18 -31.07 1.62
CA THR A 159 21.20 -29.79 2.30
C THR A 159 19.90 -29.03 1.99
N MET A 160 19.44 -28.20 2.93
CA MET A 160 18.27 -27.36 2.72
C MET A 160 18.64 -26.06 2.01
N MET A 161 17.78 -25.61 1.10
CA MET A 161 17.81 -24.27 0.52
C MET A 161 16.41 -23.68 0.55
N ALA A 162 16.30 -22.37 0.45
CA ALA A 162 15.02 -21.68 0.35
C ALA A 162 14.88 -20.95 -0.98
N TYR A 163 13.68 -20.99 -1.53
CA TYR A 163 13.19 -20.07 -2.53
C TYR A 163 12.37 -19.01 -1.80
N VAL A 164 12.80 -17.77 -1.84
CA VAL A 164 12.13 -16.65 -1.16
C VAL A 164 11.65 -15.69 -2.23
N ASN A 165 10.37 -15.38 -2.22
CA ASN A 165 9.86 -14.34 -3.09
C ASN A 165 9.89 -13.02 -2.33
N LEU A 166 10.67 -12.06 -2.83
CA LEU A 166 10.82 -10.72 -2.30
C LEU A 166 10.02 -9.75 -3.17
N GLU A 167 9.37 -8.78 -2.53
CA GLU A 167 8.48 -7.83 -3.20
C GLU A 167 8.76 -6.41 -2.71
N ASP A 168 8.85 -5.46 -3.64
CA ASP A 168 8.87 -4.02 -3.34
C ASP A 168 7.68 -3.31 -4.01
N ASP A 169 7.62 -1.98 -3.91
CA ASP A 169 6.58 -1.14 -4.52
C ASP A 169 6.61 -1.13 -6.06
N THR A 170 7.61 -1.75 -6.71
CA THR A 170 7.81 -1.76 -8.16
C THR A 170 7.70 -3.14 -8.79
N GLY A 171 7.84 -4.20 -8.01
CA GLY A 171 7.76 -5.57 -8.52
C GLY A 171 8.24 -6.62 -7.52
N SER A 172 8.42 -7.84 -8.00
CA SER A 172 8.88 -8.96 -7.20
C SER A 172 10.02 -9.71 -7.87
N MET A 173 10.86 -10.38 -7.07
CA MET A 173 11.96 -11.19 -7.54
C MET A 173 12.15 -12.42 -6.66
N GLU A 174 12.43 -13.57 -7.27
CA GLU A 174 12.75 -14.80 -6.53
C GLU A 174 14.22 -14.80 -6.11
N LEU A 175 14.45 -15.06 -4.83
CA LEU A 175 15.78 -15.23 -4.24
C LEU A 175 16.08 -16.71 -4.06
N LEU A 176 17.31 -17.12 -4.35
CA LEU A 176 17.84 -18.42 -4.06
C LEU A 176 18.77 -18.32 -2.85
N VAL A 177 18.29 -18.84 -1.71
CA VAL A 177 19.01 -18.81 -0.45
C VAL A 177 19.57 -20.19 -0.17
N PHE A 178 20.89 -20.33 -0.29
CA PHE A 178 21.56 -21.61 -0.07
C PHE A 178 21.77 -21.91 1.42
N SER A 179 22.10 -23.15 1.74
CA SER A 179 22.15 -23.69 3.10
C SER A 179 22.97 -22.84 4.08
N ARG A 180 24.09 -22.30 3.65
CA ARG A 180 24.94 -21.45 4.50
C ARG A 180 24.20 -20.18 4.92
N THR A 181 23.73 -19.40 3.95
CA THR A 181 22.99 -18.15 4.18
C THR A 181 21.66 -18.45 4.88
N LEU A 182 21.01 -19.58 4.54
CA LEU A 182 19.76 -20.00 5.21
C LEU A 182 19.95 -20.21 6.70
N SER A 183 21.03 -20.87 7.14
CA SER A 183 21.29 -21.09 8.55
C SER A 183 21.57 -19.80 9.35
N GLU A 184 22.07 -18.75 8.66
CA GLU A 184 22.34 -17.44 9.28
C GLU A 184 21.05 -16.60 9.46
N CYS A 185 20.00 -16.86 8.65
CA CYS A 185 18.79 -16.06 8.63
C CYS A 185 17.50 -16.80 9.04
N GLU A 186 17.60 -18.04 9.52
CA GLU A 186 16.44 -18.90 9.82
C GLU A 186 15.43 -18.27 10.79
N GLY A 187 15.90 -17.44 11.73
CA GLY A 187 15.05 -16.81 12.76
C GLY A 187 14.13 -15.68 12.23
N PHE A 188 14.42 -15.10 11.08
CA PHE A 188 13.64 -13.97 10.54
C PHE A 188 13.20 -14.16 9.07
N LEU A 189 13.44 -15.31 8.48
CA LEU A 189 13.02 -15.61 7.10
C LEU A 189 11.54 -16.05 7.09
N VAL A 190 10.67 -15.11 7.38
CA VAL A 190 9.22 -15.34 7.48
C VAL A 190 8.45 -14.35 6.59
N GLU A 191 7.26 -14.75 6.16
CA GLU A 191 6.37 -13.89 5.35
C GLU A 191 6.00 -12.61 6.12
N GLY A 192 5.96 -11.48 5.38
CA GLY A 192 5.70 -10.15 5.95
C GLY A 192 6.93 -9.46 6.53
N GLN A 193 8.07 -10.13 6.68
CA GLN A 193 9.30 -9.53 7.18
C GLN A 193 9.96 -8.64 6.12
N VAL A 194 10.41 -7.45 6.53
CA VAL A 194 11.17 -6.53 5.68
C VAL A 194 12.66 -6.83 5.82
N VAL A 195 13.32 -7.02 4.69
CA VAL A 195 14.74 -7.41 4.64
C VAL A 195 15.52 -6.63 3.59
N VAL A 196 16.82 -6.50 3.81
CA VAL A 196 17.81 -6.13 2.80
C VAL A 196 18.58 -7.37 2.40
N VAL A 197 18.80 -7.52 1.12
CA VAL A 197 19.47 -8.69 0.54
C VAL A 197 20.59 -8.23 -0.36
N ASP A 198 21.79 -8.70 -0.10
CA ASP A 198 22.93 -8.60 -1.00
C ASP A 198 23.08 -9.91 -1.77
N GLY A 199 23.28 -9.80 -3.08
CA GLY A 199 23.39 -10.99 -3.91
C GLY A 199 23.80 -10.66 -5.33
N SER A 200 23.80 -11.69 -6.17
CA SER A 200 24.15 -11.59 -7.58
C SER A 200 22.96 -11.97 -8.45
N ILE A 201 22.69 -11.17 -9.47
CA ILE A 201 21.65 -11.46 -10.47
C ILE A 201 22.00 -12.78 -11.18
N SER A 202 21.03 -13.64 -11.36
CA SER A 202 21.17 -14.88 -12.12
C SER A 202 20.06 -15.01 -13.14
N VAL A 203 20.44 -15.09 -14.39
CA VAL A 203 19.53 -15.31 -15.51
C VAL A 203 19.80 -16.69 -16.08
N ARG A 204 18.75 -17.52 -16.19
CA ARG A 204 18.81 -18.86 -16.77
C ARG A 204 17.76 -18.97 -17.85
N ASP A 205 18.19 -19.35 -19.05
CA ASP A 205 17.35 -19.75 -20.19
C ASP A 205 15.90 -19.26 -20.13
N GLU A 206 15.60 -18.12 -20.73
CA GLU A 206 14.25 -17.55 -20.91
C GLU A 206 13.40 -17.35 -19.63
N LYS A 207 14.01 -17.47 -18.45
CA LYS A 207 13.32 -17.24 -17.17
C LYS A 207 13.52 -15.82 -16.66
N ALA A 208 12.58 -15.37 -15.85
CA ALA A 208 12.73 -14.11 -15.14
C ALA A 208 14.02 -14.10 -14.30
N PRO A 209 14.70 -12.95 -14.17
CA PRO A 209 15.92 -12.83 -13.38
C PRO A 209 15.64 -13.21 -11.91
N GLN A 210 16.56 -13.98 -11.33
CA GLN A 210 16.55 -14.41 -9.93
C GLN A 210 17.77 -13.80 -9.24
N LEU A 211 17.76 -13.69 -7.92
CA LEU A 211 18.92 -13.29 -7.14
C LEU A 211 19.53 -14.49 -6.40
N LEU A 212 20.81 -14.76 -6.64
CA LEU A 212 21.59 -15.67 -5.79
C LEU A 212 21.97 -14.88 -4.53
N CYS A 213 21.42 -15.27 -3.40
CA CYS A 213 21.56 -14.54 -2.16
C CYS A 213 22.93 -14.83 -1.51
N ASP A 214 23.71 -13.79 -1.27
CA ASP A 214 24.98 -13.85 -0.51
C ASP A 214 24.69 -13.58 0.99
N GLN A 215 23.86 -12.58 1.30
CA GLN A 215 23.53 -12.17 2.67
C GLN A 215 22.11 -11.60 2.75
N ILE A 216 21.41 -11.89 3.86
CA ILE A 216 20.11 -11.30 4.20
C ILE A 216 20.24 -10.64 5.57
N GLN A 217 19.69 -9.45 5.71
CA GLN A 217 19.61 -8.72 6.96
C GLN A 217 18.18 -8.21 7.17
N GLN A 218 17.69 -8.34 8.37
CA GLN A 218 16.42 -7.73 8.76
C GLN A 218 16.61 -6.22 8.84
N ILE A 219 15.67 -5.46 8.26
CA ILE A 219 15.59 -4.03 8.52
C ILE A 219 14.71 -3.87 9.76
N GLU A 220 15.35 -3.51 10.88
CA GLU A 220 14.59 -3.06 12.03
C GLU A 220 13.94 -1.73 11.67
N TYR A 221 12.64 -1.65 11.90
CA TYR A 221 11.92 -0.39 11.83
C TYR A 221 12.44 0.49 12.96
N VAL A 222 13.39 1.35 12.66
CA VAL A 222 13.76 2.43 13.55
C VAL A 222 12.60 3.42 13.51
N GLU A 223 11.76 3.37 14.52
CA GLU A 223 10.83 4.45 14.82
C GLU A 223 11.69 5.66 15.25
N GLU A 224 12.42 6.25 14.29
CA GLU A 224 12.93 7.60 14.47
C GLU A 224 11.68 8.44 14.70
N LEU A 225 11.43 8.70 16.01
CA LEU A 225 10.46 9.65 16.50
C LEU A 225 9.53 10.14 15.37
N ARG A 226 8.58 9.30 14.99
CA ARG A 226 7.43 9.85 14.31
C ARG A 226 6.79 10.75 15.34
N THR A 227 7.10 12.01 15.27
CA THR A 227 6.02 12.98 15.33
C THR A 227 4.86 12.33 14.56
N PRO A 228 3.69 12.08 15.20
CA PRO A 228 2.52 11.52 14.53
C PRO A 228 2.44 12.21 13.17
N PRO A 229 2.12 11.52 12.05
CA PRO A 229 2.13 12.15 10.75
C PRO A 229 1.41 13.46 10.98
N GLU A 230 2.17 14.54 11.06
CA GLU A 230 1.61 15.87 11.16
C GLU A 230 0.61 15.85 10.03
N GLN A 231 -0.66 16.01 10.39
CA GLN A 231 -1.70 16.15 9.38
C GLN A 231 -1.07 17.12 8.39
N PRO A 232 -0.97 16.75 7.11
CA PRO A 232 -0.17 17.49 6.17
C PRO A 232 -0.56 18.97 6.28
N HIS A 233 0.23 19.70 7.02
CA HIS A 233 -0.05 21.11 7.27
C HIS A 233 0.38 21.90 6.05
N PRO A 234 -0.44 22.79 5.54
CA PRO A 234 0.00 23.73 4.51
C PRO A 234 1.23 24.46 5.03
N ILE A 235 2.25 24.58 4.20
CA ILE A 235 3.47 25.33 4.54
C ILE A 235 3.03 26.77 4.83
N LYS A 236 2.85 27.10 6.11
CA LYS A 236 2.21 28.36 6.56
C LYS A 236 2.97 29.62 6.11
N GLU A 237 4.25 29.47 5.82
CA GLU A 237 5.13 30.60 5.45
C GLU A 237 5.37 30.69 3.95
N ALA A 238 5.12 29.64 3.18
CA ALA A 238 5.35 29.65 1.75
C ALA A 238 4.26 30.41 1.00
N ARG A 239 4.62 31.55 0.45
CA ARG A 239 3.73 32.39 -0.35
C ARG A 239 3.66 31.92 -1.81
N LYS A 240 4.72 31.30 -2.36
CA LYS A 240 4.81 30.88 -3.76
C LYS A 240 5.69 29.63 -3.92
N LEU A 241 5.25 28.71 -4.79
CA LEU A 241 6.03 27.57 -5.24
C LEU A 241 6.48 27.81 -6.68
N TYR A 242 7.78 27.64 -6.94
CA TYR A 242 8.37 27.79 -8.26
C TYR A 242 8.78 26.44 -8.80
N LEU A 243 8.29 26.10 -10.00
CA LEU A 243 8.69 24.93 -10.75
C LEU A 243 9.40 25.35 -12.03
N ARG A 244 10.52 24.70 -12.32
CA ARG A 244 11.30 24.92 -13.53
C ARG A 244 11.20 23.67 -14.42
N LEU A 245 10.78 23.88 -15.67
CA LEU A 245 10.70 22.85 -16.70
C LEU A 245 11.73 23.16 -17.80
N PRO A 246 12.66 22.27 -18.11
CA PRO A 246 13.58 22.43 -19.24
C PRO A 246 12.82 22.49 -20.57
N THR A 247 11.84 21.59 -20.75
CA THR A 247 11.04 21.49 -21.98
C THR A 247 9.55 21.31 -21.65
N PHE A 248 8.68 21.97 -22.42
CA PHE A 248 7.24 21.84 -22.26
C PHE A 248 6.69 20.63 -23.02
N GLU A 249 6.51 19.52 -22.31
CA GLU A 249 5.86 18.32 -22.85
C GLU A 249 4.41 18.19 -22.35
N LYS A 250 3.47 17.84 -23.27
CA LYS A 250 2.05 17.64 -22.90
C LYS A 250 1.83 16.58 -21.82
N ALA A 251 2.67 15.54 -21.81
CA ALA A 251 2.62 14.48 -20.81
C ALA A 251 2.99 15.00 -19.40
N MET A 252 4.03 15.85 -19.34
CA MET A 252 4.49 16.47 -18.10
C MET A 252 3.46 17.49 -17.58
N ALA A 253 2.89 18.30 -18.48
CA ALA A 253 1.83 19.25 -18.13
C ALA A 253 0.62 18.55 -17.48
N ARG A 254 0.17 17.43 -18.05
CA ARG A 254 -0.93 16.62 -17.46
C ARG A 254 -0.59 16.07 -16.08
N ARG A 255 0.64 15.63 -15.85
CA ARG A 255 1.05 15.16 -14.52
C ARG A 255 1.02 16.28 -13.49
N ILE A 256 1.51 17.47 -13.86
CA ILE A 256 1.45 18.66 -13.00
C ILE A 256 0.00 19.03 -12.70
N GLU A 257 -0.88 19.04 -13.70
CA GLU A 257 -2.31 19.30 -13.51
C GLU A 257 -2.96 18.28 -12.56
N ASN A 258 -2.67 17.01 -12.71
CA ASN A 258 -3.21 15.95 -11.82
C ASN A 258 -2.76 16.13 -10.37
N ILE A 259 -1.51 16.51 -10.14
CA ILE A 259 -1.02 16.81 -8.78
C ILE A 259 -1.77 18.04 -8.23
N LEU A 260 -1.92 19.10 -9.03
CA LEU A 260 -2.61 20.32 -8.59
C LEU A 260 -4.09 20.10 -8.25
N LEU A 261 -4.78 19.18 -8.95
CA LEU A 261 -6.16 18.83 -8.64
C LEU A 261 -6.33 18.22 -7.24
N LEU A 262 -5.29 17.60 -6.70
CA LEU A 262 -5.30 17.04 -5.35
C LEU A 262 -5.08 18.08 -4.25
N PHE A 263 -4.57 19.27 -4.61
CA PHE A 263 -4.24 20.34 -3.67
C PHE A 263 -4.89 21.69 -4.05
N PRO A 264 -6.22 21.78 -4.07
CA PRO A 264 -6.92 23.01 -4.40
C PRO A 264 -6.67 24.08 -3.33
N GLY A 265 -6.35 25.33 -3.74
CA GLY A 265 -6.06 26.40 -2.80
C GLY A 265 -5.91 27.77 -3.45
N ARG A 266 -5.53 28.77 -2.64
CA ARG A 266 -5.40 30.18 -3.06
C ARG A 266 -3.95 30.66 -3.15
N GLN A 267 -2.96 29.81 -2.82
CA GLN A 267 -1.55 30.11 -2.98
C GLN A 267 -1.15 29.96 -4.44
N GLN A 268 -0.01 30.53 -4.83
CA GLN A 268 0.42 30.52 -6.24
C GLN A 268 1.58 29.57 -6.47
N LEU A 269 1.38 28.67 -7.44
CA LEU A 269 2.45 27.95 -8.10
C LEU A 269 2.84 28.71 -9.38
N ILE A 270 4.13 28.96 -9.56
CA ILE A 270 4.69 29.59 -10.75
C ILE A 270 5.51 28.56 -11.51
N LEU A 271 4.99 28.15 -12.68
CA LEU A 271 5.67 27.25 -13.59
C LEU A 271 6.48 28.08 -14.60
N TYR A 272 7.77 27.84 -14.68
CA TYR A 272 8.66 28.46 -15.65
C TYR A 272 9.17 27.43 -16.65
N CYS A 273 8.91 27.64 -17.94
CA CYS A 273 9.38 26.79 -19.02
C CYS A 273 10.59 27.45 -19.71
N GLU A 274 11.73 26.75 -19.70
CA GLU A 274 12.99 27.31 -20.25
C GLU A 274 12.98 27.43 -21.76
N ASP A 275 12.44 26.45 -22.47
CA ASP A 275 12.38 26.41 -23.93
C ASP A 275 11.54 27.57 -24.53
N THR A 276 10.43 27.89 -23.88
CA THR A 276 9.51 28.94 -24.32
C THR A 276 9.67 30.27 -23.58
N GLN A 277 10.48 30.28 -22.51
CA GLN A 277 10.66 31.41 -21.57
C GLN A 277 9.35 31.96 -20.98
N LYS A 278 8.30 31.13 -20.98
CA LYS A 278 6.97 31.51 -20.49
C LYS A 278 6.80 31.13 -19.01
N ARG A 279 6.03 31.95 -18.31
CA ARG A 279 5.64 31.73 -16.92
C ARG A 279 4.13 31.56 -16.86
N PHE A 280 3.70 30.53 -16.10
CA PHE A 280 2.29 30.23 -15.85
C PHE A 280 2.05 30.29 -14.36
N GLY A 281 1.03 31.03 -13.93
CA GLY A 281 0.60 31.07 -12.52
C GLY A 281 -0.63 30.19 -12.35
N LEU A 282 -0.57 29.23 -11.43
CA LEU A 282 -1.64 28.29 -11.15
C LEU A 282 -2.03 28.36 -9.66
N PRO A 283 -3.31 28.40 -9.32
CA PRO A 283 -3.75 28.40 -7.93
C PRO A 283 -3.59 27.00 -7.32
N CYS A 284 -3.05 26.92 -6.09
CA CYS A 284 -2.90 25.66 -5.36
C CYS A 284 -2.85 25.90 -3.85
N MET A 285 -2.88 24.83 -3.09
CA MET A 285 -2.47 24.82 -1.68
C MET A 285 -1.06 24.23 -1.59
N ILE A 286 -0.07 25.04 -1.23
CA ILE A 286 1.31 24.58 -1.12
C ILE A 286 1.43 23.71 0.14
N HIS A 287 1.67 22.44 -0.09
CA HIS A 287 1.72 21.38 0.91
C HIS A 287 3.03 20.62 0.80
N THR A 288 3.57 20.12 1.90
CA THR A 288 4.84 19.38 1.92
C THR A 288 4.83 18.21 0.96
N SER A 289 3.77 17.39 0.99
CA SER A 289 3.62 16.23 0.08
C SER A 289 3.58 16.66 -1.39
N MET A 290 2.93 17.78 -1.73
CA MET A 290 2.91 18.29 -3.10
C MET A 290 4.30 18.73 -3.56
N VAL A 291 5.09 19.34 -2.67
CA VAL A 291 6.47 19.76 -2.97
C VAL A 291 7.37 18.55 -3.18
N GLU A 292 7.20 17.49 -2.38
CA GLU A 292 7.91 16.22 -2.53
C GLU A 292 7.56 15.54 -3.86
N GLU A 293 6.29 15.44 -4.20
CA GLU A 293 5.84 14.90 -5.50
C GLU A 293 6.45 15.67 -6.69
N PHE A 294 6.53 16.99 -6.60
CA PHE A 294 7.18 17.78 -7.64
C PHE A 294 8.69 17.60 -7.67
N ARG A 295 9.35 17.40 -6.52
CA ARG A 295 10.78 17.09 -6.47
C ARG A 295 11.08 15.72 -7.08
N ASP A 296 10.26 14.73 -6.80
CA ASP A 296 10.37 13.39 -7.41
C ASP A 296 10.14 13.43 -8.92
N LEU A 297 9.22 14.30 -9.38
CA LEU A 297 8.88 14.44 -10.80
C LEU A 297 9.91 15.25 -11.60
N LEU A 298 10.44 16.34 -11.03
CA LEU A 298 11.24 17.34 -11.75
C LEU A 298 12.71 17.41 -11.29
N GLY A 299 13.04 16.77 -10.16
CA GLY A 299 14.33 16.89 -9.49
C GLY A 299 14.35 18.05 -8.46
N GLU A 300 15.17 17.90 -7.42
CA GLU A 300 15.26 18.85 -6.29
C GLU A 300 15.62 20.27 -6.73
N ASP A 301 16.54 20.42 -7.70
CA ASP A 301 17.00 21.72 -8.20
C ASP A 301 15.96 22.52 -8.97
N ASN A 302 14.88 21.86 -9.41
CA ASN A 302 13.82 22.47 -10.21
C ASN A 302 12.57 22.87 -9.41
N VAL A 303 12.59 22.67 -8.08
CA VAL A 303 11.45 22.95 -7.19
C VAL A 303 11.90 23.84 -6.03
N VAL A 304 11.45 25.08 -6.04
CA VAL A 304 11.83 26.08 -5.03
C VAL A 304 10.58 26.65 -4.35
N VAL A 305 10.58 26.60 -3.02
CA VAL A 305 9.53 27.20 -2.17
C VAL A 305 10.06 28.52 -1.61
N LYS A 306 9.34 29.63 -1.84
CA LYS A 306 9.68 30.97 -1.34
C LYS A 306 8.52 31.63 -0.62
#